data_1d2d1ef15b091ac9b434086fead20a6a
#
_entry.id   1d2d1ef15b091ac9b434086fead20a6a
#
_cell.length_a   1.000
_cell.length_b   1.000
_cell.length_c   1.000
_cell.angle_alpha   90.00
_cell.angle_beta   90.00
_cell.angle_gamma   90.00
#
_symmetry.space_group_name_H-M   'P 1'
#
loop_
_entity.id
_entity.type
_entity.pdbx_description
1 polymer ?
#
loop_
_entity_poly.entity_id
_entity_poly.type
_entity_poly.pdbx_seq_one_letter_code
_entity_poly.pdbx_strand_id
1 'polypeptide(L)'
;MSTHYNYRDHRKILIIDGRVGFTGGVNLADEYINHVEKYGRWKDAAVMLEGEGVRSMTALFLQMWSVLQEPEFEQFLRPEVPAARAEGFVVPYGDCPLDGERWVRWCTSTC
;
A
#
# COMPACT_ATOMS: atom_id res chain seq x y z
N MET A 1 27.31 -6.50 -18.81
CA MET A 1 26.98 -5.84 -17.53
C MET A 1 25.65 -6.40 -17.08
N SER A 2 25.66 -7.22 -16.03
CA SER A 2 24.44 -7.78 -15.46
C SER A 2 23.83 -6.68 -14.57
N THR A 3 22.77 -6.04 -15.04
CA THR A 3 21.95 -5.18 -14.21
C THR A 3 21.17 -6.08 -13.27
N HIS A 4 21.67 -6.26 -12.06
CA HIS A 4 20.89 -6.83 -10.98
C HIS A 4 19.75 -5.87 -10.67
N TYR A 5 18.61 -6.11 -11.30
CA TYR A 5 17.37 -5.44 -10.91
C TYR A 5 17.05 -5.87 -9.48
N ASN A 6 17.04 -4.91 -8.57
CA ASN A 6 16.70 -5.13 -7.18
C ASN A 6 15.16 -5.17 -7.08
N TYR A 7 14.56 -6.31 -7.33
CA TYR A 7 13.12 -6.53 -7.24
C TYR A 7 12.67 -6.54 -5.77
N ARG A 8 12.70 -5.36 -5.14
CA ARG A 8 12.17 -5.20 -3.79
C ARG A 8 10.88 -4.41 -3.87
N ASP A 9 9.81 -4.97 -3.32
CA ASP A 9 8.62 -4.21 -3.07
C ASP A 9 8.85 -3.31 -1.85
N HIS A 10 8.68 -2.02 -2.05
CA HIS A 10 8.89 -1.01 -1.00
C HIS A 10 7.58 -0.58 -0.34
N ARG A 11 6.44 -1.09 -0.77
CA ARG A 11 5.14 -0.79 -0.20
C ARG A 11 5.03 -1.35 1.22
N LYS A 12 4.46 -0.59 2.13
CA LYS A 12 4.12 -0.99 3.49
C LYS A 12 2.61 -1.03 3.57
N ILE A 13 2.05 -2.21 3.48
CA ILE A 13 0.61 -2.43 3.48
C ILE A 13 0.29 -3.44 4.58
N LEU A 14 -0.59 -3.08 5.49
CA LEU A 14 -1.19 -3.98 6.47
C LEU A 14 -2.70 -3.94 6.28
N ILE A 15 -3.32 -5.10 6.15
CA ILE A 15 -4.76 -5.23 5.99
C ILE A 15 -5.27 -6.17 7.06
N ILE A 16 -6.31 -5.76 7.76
CA ILE A 16 -6.96 -6.52 8.82
C ILE A 16 -8.38 -6.86 8.37
N ASP A 17 -8.66 -8.14 8.22
CA ASP A 17 -9.95 -8.73 7.87
C ASP A 17 -10.59 -8.14 6.60
N GLY A 18 -9.81 -7.52 5.71
CA GLY A 18 -10.32 -6.83 4.53
C GLY A 18 -11.15 -5.58 4.83
N ARG A 19 -11.16 -5.09 6.08
CA ARG A 19 -11.99 -3.98 6.57
C ARG A 19 -11.18 -2.74 6.92
N VAL A 20 -9.98 -2.92 7.44
CA VAL A 20 -9.08 -1.84 7.82
C VAL A 20 -7.77 -2.02 7.11
N GLY A 21 -7.27 -0.96 6.51
CA GLY A 21 -5.98 -0.93 5.83
C GLY A 21 -5.07 0.16 6.38
N PHE A 22 -3.79 -0.14 6.47
CA PHE A 22 -2.76 0.81 6.85
C PHE A 22 -1.69 0.86 5.78
N THR A 23 -1.21 2.06 5.49
CA THR A 23 -0.05 2.29 4.64
C THR A 23 0.74 3.48 5.14
N GLY A 24 2.04 3.50 4.90
CA GLY A 24 2.91 4.58 5.36
C GLY A 24 4.36 4.36 4.99
N GLY A 25 5.25 5.16 5.55
CA GLY A 25 6.69 5.13 5.28
C GLY A 25 7.48 4.17 6.17
N VAL A 26 6.94 3.76 7.32
CA VAL A 26 7.67 3.01 8.36
C VAL A 26 8.15 1.65 7.84
N ASN A 27 9.45 1.41 7.94
CA ASN A 27 10.02 0.08 7.77
C ASN A 27 10.12 -0.65 9.12
N LEU A 28 10.09 -1.97 9.10
CA LEU A 28 10.25 -2.80 10.30
C LEU A 28 11.75 -2.94 10.62
N ALA A 29 12.35 -1.89 11.19
CA ALA A 29 13.73 -1.89 11.65
C ALA A 29 13.92 -0.85 12.76
N ASP A 30 14.89 -1.09 13.63
CA ASP A 30 15.11 -0.35 14.89
C ASP A 30 15.44 1.12 14.66
N GLU A 31 16.11 1.46 13.56
CA GLU A 31 16.44 2.83 13.18
C GLU A 31 15.19 3.66 12.85
N TYR A 32 14.13 3.07 12.32
CA TYR A 32 12.90 3.78 11.93
C TYR A 32 11.94 4.03 13.09
N ILE A 33 12.08 3.28 14.18
CA ILE A 33 11.32 3.49 15.43
C ILE A 33 12.10 4.29 16.47
N ASN A 34 13.25 4.85 16.11
CA ASN A 34 14.15 5.60 16.96
C ASN A 34 14.74 4.79 18.14
N HIS A 35 14.82 3.47 18.01
CA HIS A 35 15.50 2.62 18.98
C HIS A 35 17.02 2.66 18.78
N VAL A 36 17.47 2.82 17.55
CA VAL A 36 18.86 3.05 17.17
C VAL A 36 18.94 4.32 16.31
N GLU A 37 19.74 5.29 16.71
CA GLU A 37 19.93 6.55 15.99
C GLU A 37 21.05 6.42 14.96
N LYS A 38 20.74 5.84 13.80
CA LYS A 38 21.70 5.62 12.71
C LYS A 38 21.78 6.78 11.71
N TYR A 39 20.64 7.42 11.44
CA TYR A 39 20.50 8.48 10.44
C TYR A 39 19.85 9.74 11.01
N GLY A 40 19.88 9.92 12.34
CA GLY A 40 19.13 10.92 13.04
C GLY A 40 17.75 10.46 13.46
N ARG A 41 16.96 11.37 14.01
CA ARG A 41 15.62 11.03 14.53
C ARG A 41 14.60 10.94 13.40
N TRP A 42 13.99 9.79 13.25
CA TRP A 42 12.94 9.54 12.28
C TRP A 42 11.58 10.02 12.79
N LYS A 43 10.85 10.69 11.89
CA LYS A 43 9.44 11.00 12.07
C LYS A 43 8.71 10.52 10.83
N ASP A 44 7.93 9.49 11.00
CA ASP A 44 7.16 8.90 9.92
C ASP A 44 5.67 9.15 10.09
N ALA A 45 4.91 8.90 9.04
CA ALA A 45 3.47 8.99 9.04
C ALA A 45 2.85 7.74 8.42
N ALA A 46 1.68 7.37 8.91
CA ALA A 46 0.86 6.33 8.35
C ALA A 46 -0.58 6.82 8.17
N VAL A 47 -1.26 6.23 7.21
CA VAL A 47 -2.69 6.45 6.98
C VAL A 47 -3.43 5.17 7.32
N MET A 48 -4.49 5.29 8.11
CA MET A 48 -5.48 4.26 8.33
C MET A 48 -6.68 4.54 7.42
N LEU A 49 -7.14 3.52 6.73
CA LEU A 49 -8.29 3.57 5.84
C LEU A 49 -9.31 2.53 6.29
N GLU A 50 -10.58 2.94 6.36
CA GLU A 50 -11.73 2.07 6.56
C GLU A 50 -12.72 2.28 5.41
N GLY A 51 -13.45 1.25 5.03
CA GLY A 51 -14.45 1.32 3.98
C GLY A 51 -13.99 0.68 2.65
N GLU A 52 -14.71 0.97 1.58
CA GLU A 52 -14.54 0.32 0.26
C GLU A 52 -13.13 0.44 -0.31
N GLY A 53 -12.40 1.51 -0.03
CA GLY A 53 -11.02 1.69 -0.48
C GLY A 53 -10.05 0.60 0.00
N VAL A 54 -10.36 -0.09 1.10
CA VAL A 54 -9.55 -1.21 1.62
C VAL A 54 -9.54 -2.38 0.63
N ARG A 55 -10.58 -2.56 -0.18
CA ARG A 55 -10.62 -3.60 -1.22
C ARG A 55 -9.54 -3.39 -2.26
N SER A 56 -9.26 -2.16 -2.64
CA SER A 56 -8.16 -1.83 -3.57
C SER A 56 -6.81 -2.17 -2.96
N MET A 57 -6.60 -1.87 -1.67
CA MET A 57 -5.38 -2.24 -0.95
C MET A 57 -5.23 -3.76 -0.85
N THR A 58 -6.33 -4.48 -0.59
CA THR A 58 -6.36 -5.94 -0.56
C THR A 58 -5.97 -6.52 -1.92
N ALA A 59 -6.53 -5.99 -3.00
CA ALA A 59 -6.19 -6.42 -4.36
C ALA A 59 -4.72 -6.21 -4.68
N LEU A 60 -4.14 -5.05 -4.30
CA LEU A 60 -2.71 -4.75 -4.47
C LEU A 60 -1.83 -5.74 -3.70
N PHE A 61 -2.20 -6.10 -2.49
CA PHE A 61 -1.47 -7.10 -1.71
C PHE A 61 -1.55 -8.50 -2.36
N LEU A 62 -2.75 -8.91 -2.76
CA LEU A 62 -2.97 -10.21 -3.38
C LEU A 62 -2.26 -10.36 -4.73
N GLN A 63 -2.18 -9.29 -5.52
CA GLN A 63 -1.40 -9.28 -6.76
C GLN A 63 0.08 -9.60 -6.52
N MET A 64 0.65 -9.09 -5.43
CA MET A 64 2.02 -9.43 -5.08
C MET A 64 2.16 -10.85 -4.55
N TRP A 65 1.22 -11.27 -3.73
CA TRP A 65 1.20 -12.63 -3.20
C TRP A 65 1.08 -13.67 -4.32
N SER A 66 0.35 -13.36 -5.38
CA SER A 66 0.13 -14.23 -6.53
C SER A 66 1.41 -14.56 -7.33
N VAL A 67 2.48 -13.80 -7.15
CA VAL A 67 3.79 -14.12 -7.73
C VAL A 67 4.37 -15.41 -7.13
N LEU A 68 4.03 -15.72 -5.90
CA LEU A 68 4.54 -16.88 -5.15
C LEU A 68 3.51 -18.02 -5.03
N GLN A 69 2.25 -17.66 -4.93
CA GLN A 69 1.13 -18.60 -4.73
C GLN A 69 -0.14 -18.05 -5.39
N GLU A 70 -0.97 -18.90 -5.97
CA GLU A 70 -2.29 -18.49 -6.45
C GLU A 70 -3.23 -18.26 -5.26
N PRO A 71 -3.61 -17.01 -4.94
CA PRO A 71 -4.55 -16.73 -3.86
C PRO A 71 -5.99 -16.95 -4.33
N GLU A 72 -6.84 -17.38 -3.43
CA GLU A 72 -8.29 -17.37 -3.64
C GLU A 72 -8.83 -15.95 -3.50
N PHE A 73 -8.67 -15.14 -4.52
CA PHE A 73 -9.03 -13.72 -4.53
C PHE A 73 -10.44 -13.46 -4.00
N GLU A 74 -11.39 -14.31 -4.38
CA GLU A 74 -12.78 -14.10 -4.02
C GLU A 74 -13.04 -14.08 -2.52
N GLN A 75 -12.43 -14.97 -1.75
CA GLN A 75 -12.66 -15.02 -0.30
C GLN A 75 -12.13 -13.79 0.42
N PHE A 76 -11.07 -13.16 -0.11
CA PHE A 76 -10.46 -11.97 0.50
C PHE A 76 -11.10 -10.66 0.04
N LEU A 77 -11.76 -10.66 -1.11
CA LEU A 77 -12.41 -9.46 -1.67
C LEU A 77 -13.93 -9.40 -1.40
N ARG A 78 -14.50 -10.45 -0.80
CA ARG A 78 -15.93 -10.53 -0.45
C ARG A 78 -16.36 -9.89 0.88
N PRO A 79 -15.48 -9.58 1.88
CA PRO A 79 -15.97 -9.04 3.14
C PRO A 79 -16.86 -7.83 2.89
N GLU A 80 -18.07 -7.85 3.45
CA GLU A 80 -18.92 -6.69 3.48
C GLU A 80 -18.26 -5.62 4.34
N VAL A 81 -17.85 -4.54 3.69
CA VAL A 81 -17.26 -3.40 4.37
C VAL A 81 -18.40 -2.43 4.68
N PRO A 82 -18.64 -2.09 5.97
CA PRO A 82 -19.65 -1.10 6.32
C PRO A 82 -19.38 0.21 5.60
N ALA A 83 -20.42 0.81 5.01
CA ALA A 83 -20.28 2.10 4.38
C ALA A 83 -19.83 3.12 5.43
N ALA A 84 -18.64 3.67 5.27
CA ALA A 84 -18.16 4.75 6.11
C ALA A 84 -18.96 6.03 5.80
N ARG A 85 -19.45 6.71 6.84
CA ARG A 85 -20.02 8.05 6.70
C ARG A 85 -18.87 9.05 6.57
N ALA A 86 -18.46 9.33 5.36
CA ALA A 86 -17.40 10.29 5.08
C ALA A 86 -17.78 11.15 3.87
N GLU A 87 -17.28 12.37 3.85
CA GLU A 87 -17.36 13.24 2.68
C GLU A 87 -16.10 13.05 1.85
N GLY A 88 -16.27 12.83 0.54
CA GLY A 88 -15.18 12.64 -0.42
C GLY A 88 -14.87 11.18 -0.74
N PHE A 89 -13.87 11.01 -1.56
CA PHE A 89 -13.44 9.70 -2.07
C PHE A 89 -11.95 9.49 -1.80
N VAL A 90 -11.59 8.25 -1.47
CA VAL A 90 -10.19 7.80 -1.36
C VAL A 90 -10.00 6.64 -2.31
N VAL A 91 -9.05 6.75 -3.21
CA VAL A 91 -8.74 5.72 -4.21
C VAL A 91 -7.29 5.27 -4.00
N PRO A 92 -7.06 4.20 -3.25
CA PRO A 92 -5.72 3.60 -3.17
C PRO A 92 -5.33 3.02 -4.53
N TYR A 93 -4.12 3.34 -4.98
CA TYR A 93 -3.55 2.78 -6.20
C TYR A 93 -2.09 2.38 -5.99
N GLY A 94 -1.62 1.43 -6.78
CA GLY A 94 -0.21 1.06 -6.84
C GLY A 94 0.43 1.70 -8.05
N ASP A 95 1.63 2.22 -7.87
CA ASP A 95 2.44 2.79 -8.91
C ASP A 95 3.74 1.99 -9.10
N CYS A 96 4.30 2.01 -10.29
CA CYS A 96 5.50 1.30 -10.65
C CYS A 96 6.43 2.22 -11.45
N PRO A 97 7.72 2.30 -11.12
CA PRO A 97 8.67 3.14 -11.86
C PRO A 97 8.76 2.83 -13.36
N LEU A 98 8.28 1.65 -13.76
CA LEU A 98 8.35 1.19 -15.15
C LEU A 98 7.18 1.68 -16.01
N ASP A 99 6.13 2.21 -15.44
CA ASP A 99 4.96 2.71 -16.18
C ASP A 99 5.06 4.17 -16.63
N GLY A 100 6.20 4.82 -16.35
CA GLY A 100 6.52 6.17 -16.79
C GLY A 100 5.73 7.26 -16.07
N GLU A 101 5.32 7.02 -14.84
CA GLU A 101 4.60 7.97 -13.98
C GLU A 101 3.28 8.49 -14.57
N ARG A 102 2.65 7.71 -15.44
CA ARG A 102 1.45 8.14 -16.20
C ARG A 102 0.29 8.51 -15.29
N TRP A 103 0.10 7.77 -14.20
CA TRP A 103 -0.99 7.98 -13.25
C TRP A 103 -0.82 9.25 -12.43
N VAL A 104 0.39 9.49 -11.91
CA VAL A 104 0.71 10.71 -11.15
C VAL A 104 0.49 11.95 -12.01
N ARG A 105 0.93 11.92 -13.27
CA ARG A 105 0.72 13.01 -14.23
C ARG A 105 -0.77 13.26 -14.51
N TRP A 106 -1.56 12.20 -14.61
CA TRP A 106 -2.99 12.34 -14.87
C TRP A 106 -3.72 12.95 -13.66
N CYS A 107 -3.44 12.50 -12.44
CA CYS A 107 -4.03 13.05 -11.21
C CYS A 107 -3.65 14.53 -11.00
N THR A 108 -2.42 14.93 -11.29
CA THR A 108 -1.96 16.32 -11.12
C THR A 108 -2.46 17.26 -12.23
N SER A 109 -2.85 16.74 -13.38
CA SER A 109 -3.39 17.56 -14.48
C SER A 109 -4.90 17.74 -14.46
N THR A 110 -5.59 17.04 -13.56
CA THR A 110 -7.07 17.05 -13.48
C THR A 110 -7.60 17.78 -12.23
N CYS A 111 -6.71 18.28 -11.36
CA CYS A 111 -7.06 19.08 -10.17
C CYS A 111 -6.97 20.58 -10.44
#